data_e788d74eb17f3105087c45273a169090
#
_entry.id   e788d74eb17f3105087c45273a169090
#
_cell.length_a   1.000
_cell.length_b   1.000
_cell.length_c   1.000
_cell.angle_alpha   90.00
_cell.angle_beta   90.00
_cell.angle_gamma   90.00
#
_symmetry.space_group_name_H-M   'P 1'
#
loop_
_entity.id
_entity.type
_entity.pdbx_description
1 polymer ?
#
loop_
_entity_poly.entity_id
_entity_poly.type
_entity_poly.pdbx_seq_one_letter_code
_entity_poly.pdbx_strand_id
1 'polypeptide(L)'
;MWKRKIKKCLALGLAFAMMTGVAGCGKEQHLEAEINPDIPVSEVQFPLKEQAELSFITSAPATSTQNPNERIIFKRLEKQTNVHIDWTCFVADQFSDKKNLALAQFGNLPDGLFNAGMSDYDLLRYAKQGIIIPLENLIDKYMPNLQAVFEKYPEYRTMCTAPDGHI
;
A
#
# COMPACT_ATOMS: atom_id res chain seq x y z
N MET A 1 -16.16 49.59 14.93
CA MET A 1 -17.59 49.38 15.24
C MET A 1 -18.20 48.39 14.21
N TRP A 2 -17.58 47.21 14.00
CA TRP A 2 -18.05 46.19 13.00
C TRP A 2 -17.76 44.78 13.46
N LYS A 3 -18.17 44.38 14.65
CA LYS A 3 -17.99 42.99 15.18
C LYS A 3 -19.22 42.45 15.93
N ARG A 4 -20.44 42.90 15.63
CA ARG A 4 -21.64 42.47 16.37
C ARG A 4 -22.81 41.91 15.53
N LYS A 5 -22.65 41.62 14.24
CA LYS A 5 -23.80 41.13 13.41
C LYS A 5 -23.67 39.69 12.85
N ILE A 6 -22.67 38.91 13.24
CA ILE A 6 -22.47 37.53 12.71
C ILE A 6 -22.91 36.42 13.67
N LYS A 7 -23.40 36.74 14.85
CA LYS A 7 -23.75 35.70 15.88
C LYS A 7 -25.23 35.31 15.93
N LYS A 8 -26.07 35.73 15.01
CA LYS A 8 -27.53 35.39 15.08
C LYS A 8 -28.04 34.54 13.91
N CYS A 9 -27.23 34.15 12.93
CA CYS A 9 -27.66 33.31 11.82
C CYS A 9 -27.14 31.83 11.90
N LEU A 10 -26.39 31.47 12.94
CA LEU A 10 -25.83 30.12 13.08
C LEU A 10 -26.59 29.17 14.02
N ALA A 11 -27.71 29.61 14.55
CA ALA A 11 -28.48 28.85 15.54
C ALA A 11 -29.76 28.19 15.00
N LEU A 12 -30.09 28.34 13.71
CA LEU A 12 -31.30 27.75 13.14
C LEU A 12 -31.07 26.68 12.07
N GLY A 13 -29.80 26.31 11.79
CA GLY A 13 -29.43 25.31 10.79
C GLY A 13 -29.10 23.89 11.34
N LEU A 14 -29.09 23.73 12.66
CA LEU A 14 -28.58 22.45 13.26
C LEU A 14 -29.67 21.50 13.74
N ALA A 15 -30.94 21.75 13.47
CA ALA A 15 -32.06 20.94 13.98
C ALA A 15 -32.78 20.09 12.90
N PHE A 16 -32.31 20.04 11.65
CA PHE A 16 -33.00 19.29 10.59
C PHE A 16 -32.17 18.20 9.88
N ALA A 17 -31.03 17.81 10.43
CA ALA A 17 -30.14 16.80 9.84
C ALA A 17 -30.08 15.47 10.62
N MET A 18 -31.07 15.16 11.45
CA MET A 18 -31.09 13.91 12.20
C MET A 18 -32.32 13.03 11.94
N MET A 19 -32.77 12.90 10.71
CA MET A 19 -33.78 11.88 10.36
C MET A 19 -33.71 11.43 8.91
N THR A 20 -32.56 10.90 8.46
CA THR A 20 -32.51 9.90 7.40
C THR A 20 -31.40 8.93 7.74
N GLY A 21 -31.64 8.17 8.78
CA GLY A 21 -30.79 7.05 9.13
C GLY A 21 -31.27 5.80 8.44
N VAL A 22 -30.36 4.90 8.26
CA VAL A 22 -30.54 3.45 8.12
C VAL A 22 -31.10 2.97 6.79
N ALA A 23 -30.24 2.97 5.78
CA ALA A 23 -30.16 1.89 4.82
C ALA A 23 -28.68 1.72 4.44
N GLY A 24 -27.88 1.31 5.41
CA GLY A 24 -26.50 0.89 5.20
C GLY A 24 -26.45 -0.54 4.72
N CYS A 25 -26.86 -0.82 3.50
CA CYS A 25 -26.30 -1.94 2.75
C CYS A 25 -24.86 -1.53 2.44
N GLY A 26 -23.91 -2.05 3.24
CA GLY A 26 -22.50 -1.91 2.94
C GLY A 26 -22.21 -2.57 1.59
N LYS A 27 -22.12 -1.77 0.55
CA LYS A 27 -21.39 -2.17 -0.63
C LYS A 27 -19.95 -2.33 -0.16
N GLU A 28 -19.45 -3.54 -0.20
CA GLU A 28 -18.01 -3.78 -0.16
C GLU A 28 -17.41 -2.93 -1.28
N GLN A 29 -16.76 -1.83 -0.91
CA GLN A 29 -15.93 -1.09 -1.85
C GLN A 29 -14.67 -1.93 -2.01
N HIS A 30 -14.62 -2.76 -3.04
CA HIS A 30 -13.37 -3.26 -3.57
C HIS A 30 -12.55 -2.04 -3.99
N LEU A 31 -11.53 -1.72 -3.24
CA LEU A 31 -10.51 -0.78 -3.67
C LEU A 31 -9.67 -1.48 -4.73
N GLU A 32 -10.12 -1.38 -5.97
CA GLU A 32 -9.23 -1.65 -7.09
C GLU A 32 -8.15 -0.58 -7.08
N ALA A 33 -6.88 -0.99 -7.19
CA ALA A 33 -5.81 -0.04 -7.41
C ALA A 33 -6.14 0.79 -8.64
N GLU A 34 -6.18 2.11 -8.52
CA GLU A 34 -6.29 2.99 -9.67
C GLU A 34 -5.02 2.82 -10.52
N ILE A 35 -5.11 1.91 -11.47
CA ILE A 35 -4.08 1.70 -12.46
C ILE A 35 -4.21 2.86 -13.43
N ASN A 36 -3.17 3.71 -13.52
CA ASN A 36 -3.11 4.70 -14.59
C ASN A 36 -3.11 3.95 -15.94
N PRO A 37 -4.22 3.96 -16.71
CA PRO A 37 -4.39 3.08 -17.86
C PRO A 37 -3.49 3.45 -19.04
N ASP A 38 -2.83 4.61 -19.00
CA ASP A 38 -2.34 5.28 -20.20
C ASP A 38 -0.84 5.10 -20.47
N ILE A 39 -0.09 4.41 -19.58
CA ILE A 39 1.33 4.13 -19.83
C ILE A 39 1.52 2.64 -20.09
N PRO A 40 1.68 2.23 -21.37
CA PRO A 40 2.03 0.84 -21.66
C PRO A 40 3.40 0.51 -21.08
N VAL A 41 3.56 -0.68 -20.50
CA VAL A 41 4.82 -1.15 -19.91
C VAL A 41 5.99 -1.08 -20.91
N SER A 42 5.71 -1.27 -22.19
CA SER A 42 6.68 -1.16 -23.28
C SER A 42 7.28 0.24 -23.45
N GLU A 43 6.64 1.28 -22.90
CA GLU A 43 7.11 2.67 -22.98
C GLU A 43 7.89 3.09 -21.73
N VAL A 44 7.87 2.30 -20.65
CA VAL A 44 8.68 2.57 -19.47
C VAL A 44 10.13 2.17 -19.75
N GLN A 45 11.00 3.16 -19.83
CA GLN A 45 12.43 2.95 -20.01
C GLN A 45 13.17 3.17 -18.69
N PHE A 46 14.01 2.22 -18.33
CA PHE A 46 14.89 2.33 -17.18
C PHE A 46 16.33 2.65 -17.63
N PRO A 47 17.08 3.45 -16.84
CA PRO A 47 16.61 4.16 -15.66
C PRO A 47 15.60 5.26 -15.99
N LEU A 48 14.68 5.55 -15.08
CA LEU A 48 13.75 6.66 -15.23
C LEU A 48 14.48 7.98 -15.41
N LYS A 49 13.90 8.91 -16.18
CA LYS A 49 14.52 10.24 -16.42
C LYS A 49 14.56 11.08 -15.14
N GLU A 50 13.50 11.02 -14.35
CA GLU A 50 13.38 11.64 -13.04
C GLU A 50 13.40 10.56 -11.98
N GLN A 51 14.04 10.84 -10.85
CA GLN A 51 14.07 9.88 -9.74
C GLN A 51 12.66 9.73 -9.15
N ALA A 52 12.19 8.50 -9.04
CA ALA A 52 10.99 8.17 -8.28
C ALA A 52 11.39 7.78 -6.85
N GLU A 53 10.57 8.20 -5.88
CA GLU A 53 10.75 7.87 -4.47
C GLU A 53 9.56 7.02 -4.00
N LEU A 54 9.85 5.94 -3.29
CA LEU A 54 8.87 5.05 -2.68
C LEU A 54 9.25 4.84 -1.22
N SER A 55 8.26 4.73 -0.35
CA SER A 55 8.43 4.44 1.07
C SER A 55 8.07 3.00 1.38
N PHE A 56 8.97 2.27 2.04
CA PHE A 56 8.73 0.87 2.40
C PHE A 56 9.01 0.60 3.87
N ILE A 57 8.21 -0.29 4.45
CA ILE A 57 8.45 -0.85 5.78
C ILE A 57 8.97 -2.28 5.64
N THR A 58 10.00 -2.60 6.39
CA THR A 58 10.60 -3.94 6.43
C THR A 58 11.13 -4.28 7.81
N SER A 59 11.64 -5.50 7.94
CA SER A 59 12.34 -5.96 9.14
C SER A 59 13.69 -6.56 8.82
N ALA A 60 14.60 -6.46 9.78
CA ALA A 60 15.88 -7.14 9.74
C ALA A 60 16.27 -7.65 11.14
N PRO A 61 17.07 -8.74 11.24
CA PRO A 61 17.66 -9.15 12.51
C PRO A 61 18.53 -8.05 13.10
N ALA A 62 18.57 -7.94 14.42
CA ALA A 62 19.40 -6.95 15.14
C ALA A 62 20.89 -7.04 14.78
N THR A 63 21.34 -8.21 14.33
CA THR A 63 22.73 -8.48 13.93
C THR A 63 23.08 -8.05 12.50
N SER A 64 22.09 -7.56 11.73
CA SER A 64 22.30 -7.09 10.36
C SER A 64 22.09 -5.58 10.25
N THR A 65 22.52 -5.00 9.11
CA THR A 65 22.23 -3.58 8.85
C THR A 65 20.74 -3.30 8.90
N GLN A 66 20.36 -2.21 9.54
CA GLN A 66 18.98 -1.72 9.60
C GLN A 66 18.65 -0.79 8.43
N ASN A 67 19.62 -0.51 7.56
CA ASN A 67 19.40 0.25 6.33
C ASN A 67 19.56 -0.68 5.11
N PRO A 68 18.46 -1.14 4.48
CA PRO A 68 18.54 -1.96 3.28
C PRO A 68 19.30 -1.32 2.12
N ASN A 69 19.35 0.01 2.01
CA ASN A 69 20.11 0.71 0.97
C ASN A 69 21.63 0.52 1.08
N GLU A 70 22.14 0.06 2.20
CA GLU A 70 23.54 -0.34 2.31
C GLU A 70 23.86 -1.65 1.58
N ARG A 71 22.84 -2.46 1.30
CA ARG A 71 22.99 -3.74 0.61
C ARG A 71 23.22 -3.53 -0.88
N ILE A 72 24.14 -4.28 -1.44
CA ILE A 72 24.56 -4.12 -2.83
C ILE A 72 23.41 -4.32 -3.84
N ILE A 73 22.45 -5.15 -3.51
CA ILE A 73 21.30 -5.40 -4.38
C ILE A 73 20.44 -4.15 -4.55
N PHE A 74 20.11 -3.44 -3.47
CA PHE A 74 19.30 -2.22 -3.54
C PHE A 74 20.07 -1.07 -4.19
N LYS A 75 21.36 -0.92 -3.93
CA LYS A 75 22.20 0.05 -4.64
C LYS A 75 22.22 -0.19 -6.17
N ARG A 76 22.26 -1.46 -6.59
CA ARG A 76 22.21 -1.81 -8.01
C ARG A 76 20.84 -1.54 -8.62
N LEU A 77 19.76 -1.89 -7.90
CA LEU A 77 18.39 -1.64 -8.35
C LEU A 77 18.14 -0.14 -8.50
N GLU A 78 18.49 0.68 -7.52
CA GLU A 78 18.38 2.13 -7.61
C GLU A 78 19.12 2.68 -8.82
N LYS A 79 20.38 2.25 -9.03
CA LYS A 79 21.16 2.66 -10.19
C LYS A 79 20.54 2.24 -11.54
N GLN A 80 19.94 1.06 -11.59
CA GLN A 80 19.33 0.51 -12.80
C GLN A 80 17.97 1.11 -13.12
N THR A 81 17.23 1.50 -12.10
CA THR A 81 15.84 1.94 -12.25
C THR A 81 15.67 3.44 -12.08
N ASN A 82 16.58 4.12 -11.38
CA ASN A 82 16.42 5.47 -10.85
C ASN A 82 15.18 5.58 -9.92
N VAL A 83 14.91 4.50 -9.15
CA VAL A 83 13.89 4.48 -8.10
C VAL A 83 14.61 4.37 -6.76
N HIS A 84 14.44 5.38 -5.92
CA HIS A 84 14.92 5.39 -4.54
C HIS A 84 13.84 4.81 -3.62
N ILE A 85 14.25 3.98 -2.67
CA ILE A 85 13.33 3.46 -1.65
C ILE A 85 13.76 4.00 -0.28
N ASP A 86 12.87 4.77 0.34
CA ASP A 86 13.02 5.20 1.73
C ASP A 86 12.53 4.09 2.66
N TRP A 87 13.48 3.47 3.36
CA TRP A 87 13.21 2.32 4.19
C TRP A 87 12.98 2.69 5.66
N THR A 88 11.83 2.33 6.17
CA THR A 88 11.61 2.18 7.61
C THR A 88 11.86 0.74 8.01
N CYS A 89 13.05 0.44 8.53
CA CYS A 89 13.45 -0.91 8.91
C CYS A 89 13.40 -1.09 10.44
N PHE A 90 12.58 -2.02 10.88
CA PHE A 90 12.47 -2.36 12.30
C PHE A 90 13.26 -3.62 12.63
N VAL A 91 13.69 -3.74 13.88
CA VAL A 91 14.25 -5.00 14.39
C VAL A 91 13.17 -6.08 14.40
N ALA A 92 13.53 -7.29 13.96
CA ALA A 92 12.57 -8.38 13.74
C ALA A 92 11.69 -8.67 14.95
N ASP A 93 12.23 -8.63 16.16
CA ASP A 93 11.50 -8.91 17.41
C ASP A 93 10.39 -7.87 17.71
N GLN A 94 10.52 -6.67 17.18
CA GLN A 94 9.56 -5.57 17.38
C GLN A 94 8.66 -5.35 16.16
N PHE A 95 8.90 -6.08 15.08
CA PHE A 95 8.32 -5.77 13.79
C PHE A 95 6.80 -5.87 13.77
N SER A 96 6.23 -6.90 14.40
CA SER A 96 4.78 -7.10 14.42
C SER A 96 4.03 -5.89 14.97
N ASP A 97 4.46 -5.41 16.14
CA ASP A 97 3.80 -4.27 16.81
C ASP A 97 4.01 -2.97 16.03
N LYS A 98 5.23 -2.73 15.54
CA LYS A 98 5.56 -1.54 14.76
C LYS A 98 4.83 -1.51 13.42
N LYS A 99 4.74 -2.65 12.72
CA LYS A 99 3.96 -2.80 11.50
C LYS A 99 2.49 -2.48 11.75
N ASN A 100 1.88 -3.09 12.77
CA ASN A 100 0.48 -2.86 13.09
C ASN A 100 0.20 -1.38 13.44
N LEU A 101 1.11 -0.74 14.18
CA LEU A 101 1.00 0.68 14.50
C LEU A 101 1.10 1.56 13.25
N ALA A 102 2.03 1.26 12.35
CA ALA A 102 2.18 2.00 11.09
C ALA A 102 0.95 1.84 10.20
N LEU A 103 0.41 0.63 10.06
CA LEU A 103 -0.79 0.37 9.26
C LEU A 103 -2.09 0.93 9.88
N ALA A 104 -2.09 1.24 11.17
CA ALA A 104 -3.22 1.92 11.83
C ALA A 104 -3.25 3.44 11.56
N GLN A 105 -2.21 4.02 10.97
CA GLN A 105 -2.13 5.45 10.66
C GLN A 105 -2.74 5.74 9.28
N PHE A 106 -4.06 5.73 9.20
CA PHE A 106 -4.79 6.10 7.97
C PHE A 106 -4.36 7.49 7.50
N GLY A 107 -3.96 7.59 6.24
CA GLY A 107 -3.51 8.84 5.59
C GLY A 107 -1.99 9.06 5.59
N ASN A 108 -1.21 8.16 6.20
CA ASN A 108 0.24 8.16 6.11
C ASN A 108 0.76 6.72 6.01
N LEU A 109 0.19 5.95 5.09
CA LEU A 109 0.61 4.58 4.82
C LEU A 109 1.88 4.60 3.96
N PRO A 110 2.80 3.63 4.13
CA PRO A 110 3.90 3.44 3.19
C PRO A 110 3.37 2.94 1.84
N ASP A 111 4.17 3.15 0.78
CA ASP A 111 3.84 2.62 -0.55
C ASP A 111 3.91 1.08 -0.59
N GLY A 112 4.70 0.48 0.30
CA GLY A 112 4.76 -0.97 0.37
C GLY A 112 5.30 -1.55 1.67
N LEU A 113 5.05 -2.84 1.82
CA LEU A 113 5.61 -3.69 2.86
C LEU A 113 6.51 -4.73 2.20
N PHE A 114 7.72 -4.85 2.69
CA PHE A 114 8.68 -5.84 2.19
C PHE A 114 9.03 -6.83 3.31
N ASN A 115 8.90 -8.13 3.02
CA ASN A 115 9.17 -9.20 3.97
C ASN A 115 8.36 -9.04 5.28
N ALA A 116 7.07 -8.72 5.14
CA ALA A 116 6.23 -8.34 6.27
C ALA A 116 5.70 -9.51 7.10
N GLY A 117 5.81 -10.75 6.62
CA GLY A 117 5.35 -11.95 7.33
C GLY A 117 3.89 -11.85 7.77
N MET A 118 3.01 -11.41 6.87
CA MET A 118 1.60 -11.25 7.18
C MET A 118 0.91 -12.62 7.21
N SER A 119 0.07 -12.82 8.21
CA SER A 119 -0.82 -13.99 8.27
C SER A 119 -2.01 -13.80 7.31
N ASP A 120 -2.65 -14.90 6.92
CA ASP A 120 -3.90 -14.85 6.13
C ASP A 120 -4.96 -13.97 6.79
N TYR A 121 -5.07 -14.04 8.11
CA TYR A 121 -5.97 -13.19 8.87
C TYR A 121 -5.64 -11.69 8.70
N ASP A 122 -4.36 -11.32 8.77
CA ASP A 122 -3.93 -9.94 8.59
C ASP A 122 -4.16 -9.48 7.14
N LEU A 123 -3.87 -10.32 6.15
CA LEU A 123 -4.14 -10.03 4.74
C LEU A 123 -5.62 -9.72 4.52
N LEU A 124 -6.51 -10.62 4.93
CA LEU A 124 -7.96 -10.42 4.79
C LEU A 124 -8.46 -9.18 5.56
N ARG A 125 -7.95 -8.97 6.77
CA ARG A 125 -8.33 -7.82 7.60
C ARG A 125 -7.92 -6.50 6.97
N TYR A 126 -6.69 -6.38 6.52
CA TYR A 126 -6.18 -5.15 5.93
C TYR A 126 -6.71 -4.91 4.53
N ALA A 127 -6.93 -5.96 3.73
CA ALA A 127 -7.62 -5.87 2.45
C ALA A 127 -9.06 -5.33 2.62
N LYS A 128 -9.83 -5.86 3.57
CA LYS A 128 -11.19 -5.40 3.88
C LYS A 128 -11.23 -3.94 4.35
N GLN A 129 -10.17 -3.45 4.96
CA GLN A 129 -10.02 -2.06 5.39
C GLN A 129 -9.48 -1.15 4.28
N GLY A 130 -9.10 -1.69 3.12
CA GLY A 130 -8.48 -0.94 2.04
C GLY A 130 -7.07 -0.44 2.34
N ILE A 131 -6.38 -1.05 3.31
CA ILE A 131 -5.01 -0.71 3.68
C ILE A 131 -4.02 -1.38 2.73
N ILE A 132 -4.33 -2.59 2.28
CA ILE A 132 -3.63 -3.28 1.20
C ILE A 132 -4.57 -3.50 0.03
N ILE A 133 -4.01 -3.61 -1.15
CA ILE A 133 -4.75 -3.73 -2.40
C ILE A 133 -4.42 -5.05 -3.10
N PRO A 134 -5.33 -5.62 -3.88
CA PRO A 134 -5.05 -6.76 -4.72
C PRO A 134 -4.06 -6.40 -5.83
N LEU A 135 -3.12 -7.31 -6.11
CA LEU A 135 -1.99 -7.05 -7.02
C LEU A 135 -2.11 -7.77 -8.37
N GLU A 136 -3.04 -8.71 -8.54
CA GLU A 136 -3.13 -9.52 -9.75
C GLU A 136 -3.20 -8.71 -11.03
N ASN A 137 -4.02 -7.64 -11.07
CA ASN A 137 -4.13 -6.78 -12.25
C ASN A 137 -2.82 -6.01 -12.53
N LEU A 138 -2.11 -5.61 -11.48
CA LEU A 138 -0.80 -4.95 -11.62
C LEU A 138 0.26 -5.93 -12.10
N ILE A 139 0.25 -7.16 -11.59
CA ILE A 139 1.13 -8.23 -12.02
C ILE A 139 0.89 -8.55 -13.48
N ASP A 140 -0.37 -8.72 -13.87
CA ASP A 140 -0.75 -9.09 -15.22
C ASP A 140 -0.42 -7.97 -16.23
N LYS A 141 -0.46 -6.73 -15.82
CA LYS A 141 -0.16 -5.60 -16.71
C LYS A 141 1.33 -5.20 -16.73
N TYR A 142 2.00 -5.26 -15.58
CA TYR A 142 3.31 -4.61 -15.42
C TYR A 142 4.46 -5.56 -15.08
N MET A 143 4.20 -6.84 -14.82
CA MET A 143 5.23 -7.77 -14.35
C MET A 143 5.40 -9.00 -15.26
N PRO A 144 5.79 -8.82 -16.55
CA PRO A 144 5.87 -9.93 -17.50
C PRO A 144 6.85 -11.03 -17.05
N ASN A 145 7.91 -10.67 -16.35
CA ASN A 145 8.86 -11.67 -15.82
C ASN A 145 8.23 -12.53 -14.71
N LEU A 146 7.39 -11.94 -13.85
CA LEU A 146 6.69 -12.67 -12.81
C LEU A 146 5.58 -13.55 -13.41
N GLN A 147 4.87 -13.06 -14.43
CA GLN A 147 3.92 -13.87 -15.19
C GLN A 147 4.58 -15.12 -15.78
N ALA A 148 5.73 -14.95 -16.44
CA ALA A 148 6.48 -16.09 -16.98
C ALA A 148 6.90 -17.09 -15.89
N VAL A 149 7.18 -16.64 -14.66
CA VAL A 149 7.44 -17.52 -13.52
C VAL A 149 6.16 -18.25 -13.12
N PHE A 150 5.03 -17.58 -13.04
CA PHE A 150 3.74 -18.20 -12.68
C PHE A 150 3.24 -19.19 -13.75
N GLU A 151 3.49 -18.90 -15.03
CA GLU A 151 3.20 -19.83 -16.12
C GLU A 151 4.06 -21.11 -16.03
N LYS A 152 5.34 -20.94 -15.73
CA LYS A 152 6.27 -22.06 -15.61
C LYS A 152 6.06 -22.87 -14.31
N TYR A 153 5.66 -22.21 -13.25
CA TYR A 153 5.48 -22.77 -11.91
C TYR A 153 4.15 -22.29 -11.29
N PRO A 154 3.01 -22.88 -11.73
CA PRO A 154 1.68 -22.45 -11.27
C PRO A 154 1.48 -22.50 -9.76
N GLU A 155 2.20 -23.40 -9.08
CA GLU A 155 2.21 -23.52 -7.63
C GLU A 155 2.68 -22.22 -6.94
N TYR A 156 3.56 -21.44 -7.55
CA TYR A 156 4.01 -20.17 -6.97
C TYR A 156 2.89 -19.14 -6.97
N ARG A 157 2.07 -19.09 -8.03
CA ARG A 157 0.88 -18.24 -8.02
C ARG A 157 -0.08 -18.64 -6.90
N THR A 158 -0.32 -19.93 -6.74
CA THR A 158 -1.17 -20.46 -5.66
C THR A 158 -0.63 -20.10 -4.27
N MET A 159 0.68 -20.19 -4.07
CA MET A 159 1.33 -19.82 -2.80
C MET A 159 1.23 -18.32 -2.48
N CYS A 160 1.11 -17.47 -3.49
CA CYS A 160 0.94 -16.03 -3.34
C CYS A 160 -0.52 -15.60 -3.21
N THR A 161 -1.47 -16.52 -3.41
CA THR A 161 -2.91 -16.22 -3.38
C THR A 161 -3.45 -16.33 -1.98
N ALA A 162 -4.08 -15.27 -1.48
CA ALA A 162 -4.75 -15.23 -0.19
C ALA A 162 -6.05 -16.06 -0.22
N PRO A 163 -6.64 -16.40 0.95
CA PRO A 163 -7.86 -17.23 1.02
C PRO A 163 -9.09 -16.67 0.30
N ASP A 164 -9.13 -15.36 0.05
CA ASP A 164 -10.20 -14.70 -0.72
C ASP A 164 -9.98 -14.77 -2.25
N GLY A 165 -8.88 -15.35 -2.69
CA GLY A 165 -8.54 -15.52 -4.10
C GLY A 165 -7.70 -14.38 -4.71
N HIS A 166 -7.34 -13.36 -3.95
CA HIS A 166 -6.50 -12.25 -4.39
C HIS A 166 -5.00 -12.50 -4.13
N ILE A 167 -4.12 -11.84 -4.88
CA ILE A 167 -2.67 -11.81 -4.67
C ILE A 167 -2.29 -10.47 -4.05
#